data_abd22336893e3953ff0d8a2ff2f1f47a
#
_entry.id   abd22336893e3953ff0d8a2ff2f1f47a
#
_cell.length_a   1.000
_cell.length_b   1.000
_cell.length_c   1.000
_cell.angle_alpha   90.00
_cell.angle_beta   90.00
_cell.angle_gamma   90.00
#
_symmetry.space_group_name_H-M   'P 1'
#
loop_
_entity.id
_entity.type
_entity.pdbx_description
1 polymer ?
#
loop_
_entity_poly.entity_id
_entity_poly.type
_entity_poly.pdbx_seq_one_letter_code
_entity_poly.pdbx_strand_id
1 'polypeptide(L)'
;MNYDSFLRFIFPDGMFDYFEMVRFNELSEKVEIYFEEKNNPPEEYLQDKLESKGFYQEVRMYDYPMRGRSCILYIKKRRWYNHTKEKYVSRDWLLMAQGTQISSEFASFLKAMDRLARP
;
A
#
# COMPACT_ATOMS: atom_id res chain seq x y z
N MET A 1 1.10 13.57 -22.32
CA MET A 1 2.02 12.50 -21.90
C MET A 1 1.43 11.75 -20.71
N ASN A 2 1.48 10.43 -20.76
CA ASN A 2 0.96 9.59 -19.68
C ASN A 2 2.12 9.16 -18.78
N TYR A 3 2.10 9.58 -17.52
CA TYR A 3 3.14 9.23 -16.55
C TYR A 3 2.86 7.92 -15.80
N ASP A 4 1.72 7.30 -16.04
CA ASP A 4 1.32 6.10 -15.30
C ASP A 4 2.30 4.95 -15.47
N SER A 5 2.72 4.67 -16.70
CA SER A 5 3.68 3.60 -17.00
C SER A 5 5.03 3.85 -16.32
N PHE A 6 5.45 5.11 -16.25
CA PHE A 6 6.70 5.47 -15.60
C PHE A 6 6.63 5.21 -14.09
N LEU A 7 5.54 5.63 -13.45
CA LEU A 7 5.34 5.41 -12.02
C LEU A 7 5.29 3.91 -11.69
N ARG A 8 4.60 3.13 -12.54
CA ARG A 8 4.54 1.68 -12.36
C ARG A 8 5.88 1.00 -12.54
N PHE A 9 6.79 1.63 -13.28
CA PHE A 9 8.14 1.11 -13.51
C PHE A 9 9.06 1.34 -12.31
N ILE A 10 8.96 2.50 -11.64
CA ILE A 10 9.89 2.86 -10.56
C ILE A 10 9.49 2.34 -9.18
N PHE A 11 8.29 1.77 -9.05
CA PHE A 11 7.81 1.14 -7.81
C PHE A 11 7.58 -0.36 -8.05
N PRO A 12 7.46 -1.15 -6.97
CA PRO A 12 7.22 -2.59 -7.15
C PRO A 12 6.03 -2.87 -8.07
N ASP A 13 6.20 -3.83 -8.97
CA ASP A 13 5.15 -4.22 -9.91
C ASP A 13 3.93 -4.72 -9.14
N GLY A 14 2.77 -4.15 -9.46
CA GLY A 14 1.51 -4.46 -8.78
C GLY A 14 1.12 -3.47 -7.69
N MET A 15 2.04 -2.59 -7.26
CA MET A 15 1.75 -1.66 -6.17
C MET A 15 0.58 -0.73 -6.49
N PHE A 16 0.52 -0.20 -7.72
CA PHE A 16 -0.53 0.73 -8.12
C PHE A 16 -1.88 0.07 -8.39
N ASP A 17 -1.95 -1.25 -8.34
CA ASP A 17 -3.23 -1.95 -8.36
C ASP A 17 -3.97 -1.78 -7.03
N TYR A 18 -3.24 -1.57 -5.94
CA TYR A 18 -3.80 -1.51 -4.59
C TYR A 18 -3.63 -0.15 -3.91
N PHE A 19 -2.65 0.63 -4.32
CA PHE A 19 -2.34 1.93 -3.69
C PHE A 19 -2.34 3.03 -4.72
N GLU A 20 -2.65 4.24 -4.26
CA GLU A 20 -2.48 5.45 -5.06
C GLU A 20 -1.52 6.40 -4.36
N MET A 21 -0.73 7.12 -5.14
CA MET A 21 0.18 8.13 -4.64
C MET A 21 -0.62 9.42 -4.43
N VAL A 22 -0.68 9.88 -3.18
CA VAL A 22 -1.53 11.03 -2.83
C VAL A 22 -0.73 12.30 -2.54
N ARG A 23 0.56 12.17 -2.26
CA ARG A 23 1.40 13.36 -1.99
C ARG A 23 2.87 13.02 -2.22
N PHE A 24 3.61 14.04 -2.66
CA PHE A 24 5.05 13.95 -2.87
C PHE A 24 5.69 15.23 -2.32
N ASN A 25 6.71 15.09 -1.45
CA ASN A 25 7.49 16.19 -0.94
C ASN A 25 8.95 16.02 -1.33
N GLU A 26 9.51 17.02 -1.98
CA GLU A 26 10.93 17.05 -2.33
C GLU A 26 11.65 17.96 -1.32
N LEU A 27 12.62 17.38 -0.61
CA LEU A 27 13.48 18.09 0.33
C LEU A 27 14.93 17.98 -0.14
N SER A 28 15.85 18.75 0.49
CA SER A 28 17.24 18.76 0.01
C SER A 28 17.95 17.43 0.13
N GLU A 29 17.65 16.65 1.17
CA GLU A 29 18.34 15.38 1.46
C GLU A 29 17.47 14.15 1.37
N LYS A 30 16.14 14.33 1.20
CA LYS A 30 15.20 13.23 1.13
C LYS A 30 14.00 13.57 0.28
N VAL A 31 13.33 12.55 -0.21
CA VAL A 31 12.01 12.66 -0.81
C VAL A 31 11.04 11.84 0.04
N GLU A 32 9.82 12.36 0.18
CA GLU A 32 8.76 11.71 0.93
C GLU A 32 7.60 11.44 0.00
N ILE A 33 7.16 10.19 -0.09
CA ILE A 33 6.09 9.78 -1.00
C ILE A 33 4.99 9.11 -0.17
N TYR A 34 3.77 9.60 -0.34
CA TYR A 34 2.62 9.17 0.46
C TYR A 34 1.67 8.36 -0.37
N PHE A 35 1.35 7.16 0.11
CA PHE A 35 0.43 6.23 -0.54
C PHE A 35 -0.75 5.93 0.37
N GLU A 36 -1.91 5.75 -0.24
CA GLU A 36 -3.11 5.28 0.45
C GLU A 36 -3.71 4.11 -0.31
N GLU A 37 -4.16 3.11 0.41
CA GLU A 37 -4.82 1.96 -0.20
C GLU A 37 -6.14 2.41 -0.83
N LYS A 38 -6.38 1.94 -2.05
CA LYS A 38 -7.60 2.23 -2.80
C LYS A 38 -8.82 1.62 -2.10
N ASN A 39 -9.99 2.22 -2.33
CA ASN A 39 -11.24 1.69 -1.79
C ASN A 39 -11.77 0.57 -2.68
N ASN A 40 -11.02 -0.52 -2.75
CA ASN A 40 -11.40 -1.74 -3.46
C ASN A 40 -11.46 -2.87 -2.45
N PRO A 41 -12.65 -3.23 -1.93
CA PRO A 41 -12.75 -4.26 -0.90
C PRO A 41 -12.10 -5.58 -1.31
N PRO A 42 -11.51 -6.32 -0.36
CA PRO A 42 -10.93 -7.64 -0.64
C PRO A 42 -11.97 -8.60 -1.20
N GLU A 43 -11.54 -9.47 -2.12
CA GLU A 43 -12.43 -10.43 -2.80
C GLU A 43 -13.18 -11.33 -1.83
N GLU A 44 -12.56 -11.69 -0.71
CA GLU A 44 -13.18 -12.56 0.30
C GLU A 44 -14.42 -11.97 0.93
N TYR A 45 -14.66 -10.66 0.77
CA TYR A 45 -15.81 -9.95 1.33
C TYR A 45 -16.80 -9.46 0.27
N LEU A 46 -16.72 -9.99 -0.97
CA LEU A 46 -17.58 -9.52 -2.07
C LEU A 46 -19.07 -9.72 -1.79
N GLN A 47 -19.43 -10.70 -0.97
CA GLN A 47 -20.82 -10.98 -0.62
C GLN A 47 -21.28 -10.17 0.59
N ASP A 48 -20.38 -9.45 1.25
CA ASP A 48 -20.68 -8.69 2.45
C ASP A 48 -20.85 -7.21 2.14
N LYS A 49 -21.55 -6.51 3.02
CA LYS A 49 -21.74 -5.07 2.90
C LYS A 49 -20.61 -4.38 3.65
N LEU A 50 -19.64 -3.83 2.90
CA LEU A 50 -18.52 -3.10 3.48
C LEU A 50 -18.68 -1.60 3.32
N GLU A 51 -18.19 -0.87 4.31
CA GLU A 51 -18.11 0.58 4.29
C GLU A 51 -16.70 1.00 4.65
N SER A 52 -16.08 1.86 3.84
CA SER A 52 -14.74 2.37 4.14
C SER A 52 -14.79 3.23 5.40
N LYS A 53 -13.91 2.95 6.36
CA LYS A 53 -13.84 3.65 7.65
C LYS A 53 -12.42 4.12 7.93
N GLY A 54 -11.84 4.83 6.96
CA GLY A 54 -10.52 5.42 7.13
C GLY A 54 -9.39 4.42 6.99
N PHE A 55 -8.31 4.68 7.73
CA PHE A 55 -7.06 3.94 7.59
C PHE A 55 -6.53 3.54 8.95
N TYR A 56 -5.69 2.49 8.94
CA TYR A 56 -4.85 2.17 10.09
C TYR A 56 -3.71 3.18 10.20
N GLN A 57 -2.94 3.09 11.27
CA GLN A 57 -1.79 3.94 11.47
C GLN A 57 -0.82 3.84 10.29
N GLU A 58 -0.31 5.00 9.85
CA GLU A 58 0.61 5.09 8.73
C GLU A 58 1.88 4.29 8.99
N VAL A 59 2.32 3.54 7.98
CA VAL A 59 3.57 2.78 8.01
C VAL A 59 4.64 3.59 7.27
N ARG A 60 5.81 3.74 7.88
CA ARG A 60 6.95 4.43 7.30
C ARG A 60 7.99 3.41 6.85
N MET A 61 8.40 3.48 5.58
CA MET A 61 9.37 2.55 4.98
C MET A 61 10.42 3.33 4.21
N TYR A 62 11.64 2.78 4.17
CA TYR A 62 12.68 3.29 3.26
C TYR A 62 12.65 2.50 1.97
N ASP A 63 12.82 3.20 0.86
CA ASP A 63 13.00 2.61 -0.46
C ASP A 63 14.39 2.97 -0.98
N TYR A 64 14.72 2.54 -2.19
CA TYR A 64 15.99 2.87 -2.80
C TYR A 64 16.15 4.38 -2.95
N PRO A 65 17.36 4.93 -2.70
CA PRO A 65 17.59 6.35 -2.87
C PRO A 65 17.27 6.82 -4.28
N MET A 66 16.76 8.04 -4.38
CA MET A 66 16.45 8.68 -5.66
C MET A 66 17.30 9.92 -5.83
N ARG A 67 18.13 9.93 -6.87
CA ARG A 67 18.96 11.10 -7.20
C ARG A 67 19.79 11.59 -6.01
N GLY A 68 20.37 10.66 -5.25
CA GLY A 68 21.21 11.00 -4.10
C GLY A 68 20.45 11.38 -2.83
N ARG A 69 19.12 11.27 -2.82
CA ARG A 69 18.29 11.56 -1.67
C ARG A 69 17.69 10.29 -1.12
N SER A 70 17.56 10.21 0.20
CA SER A 70 16.83 9.11 0.82
C SER A 70 15.38 9.14 0.34
N CYS A 71 14.82 7.97 0.07
CA CYS A 71 13.41 7.84 -0.33
C CYS A 71 12.63 7.23 0.82
N ILE A 72 11.64 7.97 1.32
CA ILE A 72 10.79 7.50 2.42
C ILE A 72 9.37 7.36 1.91
N LEU A 73 8.80 6.17 2.11
CA LEU A 73 7.43 5.89 1.74
C LEU A 73 6.56 5.89 2.99
N TYR A 74 5.43 6.57 2.92
CA TYR A 74 4.42 6.59 3.96
C TYR A 74 3.18 5.93 3.40
N ILE A 75 2.71 4.86 4.04
CA ILE A 75 1.66 4.02 3.49
C ILE A 75 0.53 3.88 4.49
N LYS A 76 -0.68 4.20 4.06
CA LYS A 76 -1.89 4.01 4.86
C LYS A 76 -2.68 2.84 4.29
N LYS A 77 -2.91 1.83 5.11
CA LYS A 77 -3.73 0.67 4.79
C LYS A 77 -5.17 0.97 5.16
N ARG A 78 -6.10 0.68 4.26
CA ARG A 78 -7.50 1.01 4.45
C ARG A 78 -8.19 0.02 5.39
N ARG A 79 -9.13 0.54 6.15
CA ARG A 79 -9.98 -0.21 7.06
C ARG A 79 -11.43 -0.11 6.59
N TRP A 80 -12.13 -1.23 6.60
CA TRP A 80 -13.56 -1.27 6.29
C TRP A 80 -14.34 -1.77 7.50
N TYR A 81 -15.59 -1.31 7.62
CA TYR A 81 -16.51 -1.93 8.54
C TYR A 81 -17.42 -2.88 7.76
N ASN A 82 -17.47 -4.14 8.20
CA ASN A 82 -18.31 -5.16 7.58
C ASN A 82 -19.66 -5.19 8.31
N HIS A 83 -20.68 -4.60 7.67
CA HIS A 83 -22.03 -4.53 8.26
C HIS A 83 -22.73 -5.88 8.31
N THR A 84 -22.35 -6.80 7.44
CA THR A 84 -22.92 -8.14 7.42
C THR A 84 -22.47 -8.95 8.63
N LYS A 85 -21.17 -8.86 8.96
CA LYS A 85 -20.55 -9.62 10.05
C LYS A 85 -20.32 -8.79 11.31
N GLU A 86 -20.66 -7.51 11.27
CA GLU A 86 -20.55 -6.58 12.40
C GLU A 86 -19.14 -6.51 12.98
N LYS A 87 -18.13 -6.34 12.12
CA LYS A 87 -16.74 -6.20 12.55
C LYS A 87 -15.93 -5.42 11.54
N TYR A 88 -14.77 -4.90 11.99
CA TYR A 88 -13.81 -4.27 11.11
C TYR A 88 -13.00 -5.34 10.38
N VAL A 89 -12.72 -5.09 9.10
CA VAL A 89 -11.94 -5.99 8.26
C VAL A 89 -10.94 -5.18 7.45
N SER A 90 -9.91 -5.86 6.98
CA SER A 90 -8.89 -5.28 6.11
C SER A 90 -8.36 -6.35 5.17
N ARG A 91 -7.56 -5.93 4.19
CA ARG A 91 -6.89 -6.86 3.29
C ARG A 91 -5.80 -7.60 4.07
N ASP A 92 -5.70 -8.89 3.83
CA ASP A 92 -4.63 -9.71 4.41
C ASP A 92 -3.40 -9.64 3.50
N TRP A 93 -2.55 -8.65 3.78
CA TRP A 93 -1.36 -8.39 2.98
C TRP A 93 -0.34 -9.52 3.07
N LEU A 94 -0.23 -10.16 4.23
CA LEU A 94 0.72 -11.26 4.42
C LEU A 94 0.30 -12.49 3.61
N LEU A 95 -0.99 -12.80 3.61
CA LEU A 95 -1.52 -13.89 2.79
C LEU A 95 -1.30 -13.59 1.30
N MET A 96 -1.54 -12.34 0.87
CA MET A 96 -1.30 -11.93 -0.51
C MET A 96 0.18 -12.10 -0.88
N ALA A 97 1.10 -11.75 0.03
CA ALA A 97 2.54 -11.88 -0.19
C ALA A 97 2.98 -13.34 -0.38
N GLN A 98 2.21 -14.30 0.11
CA GLN A 98 2.48 -15.73 -0.05
C GLN A 98 1.91 -16.30 -1.35
N GLY A 99 1.10 -15.50 -2.06
CA GLY A 99 0.49 -15.93 -3.31
C GLY A 99 1.48 -15.95 -4.47
N THR A 100 1.10 -16.64 -5.54
CA THR A 100 1.94 -16.78 -6.73
C THR A 100 1.58 -15.80 -7.85
N GLN A 101 0.56 -14.97 -7.65
CA GLN A 101 0.04 -14.07 -8.68
C GLN A 101 0.61 -12.65 -8.59
N ILE A 102 1.56 -12.42 -7.69
CA ILE A 102 2.22 -11.13 -7.56
C ILE A 102 3.73 -11.31 -7.75
N SER A 103 4.40 -10.21 -8.13
CA SER A 103 5.85 -10.24 -8.31
C SER A 103 6.56 -10.50 -6.97
N SER A 104 7.76 -11.08 -7.05
CA SER A 104 8.56 -11.33 -5.85
C SER A 104 8.97 -10.02 -5.18
N GLU A 105 9.17 -8.96 -5.95
CA GLU A 105 9.49 -7.64 -5.42
C GLU A 105 8.33 -7.07 -4.61
N PHE A 106 7.10 -7.17 -5.14
CA PHE A 106 5.93 -6.70 -4.42
C PHE A 106 5.67 -7.55 -3.18
N ALA A 107 5.88 -8.87 -3.26
CA ALA A 107 5.75 -9.76 -2.10
C ALA A 107 6.71 -9.35 -0.99
N SER A 108 7.97 -9.04 -1.33
CA SER A 108 8.97 -8.57 -0.35
C SER A 108 8.56 -7.24 0.26
N PHE A 109 8.02 -6.33 -0.56
CA PHE A 109 7.52 -5.04 -0.10
C PHE A 109 6.38 -5.23 0.91
N LEU A 110 5.41 -6.10 0.60
CA LEU A 110 4.27 -6.36 1.48
C LEU A 110 4.70 -6.97 2.82
N LYS A 111 5.66 -7.88 2.80
CA LYS A 111 6.20 -8.47 4.02
C LYS A 111 6.88 -7.42 4.90
N ALA A 112 7.65 -6.53 4.30
CA ALA A 112 8.30 -5.44 5.02
C ALA A 112 7.27 -4.48 5.61
N MET A 113 6.24 -4.14 4.84
CA MET A 113 5.15 -3.28 5.31
C MET A 113 4.44 -3.90 6.52
N ASP A 114 4.12 -5.19 6.46
CA ASP A 114 3.47 -5.90 7.56
C ASP A 114 4.34 -5.92 8.81
N ARG A 115 5.63 -6.19 8.66
CA ARG A 115 6.57 -6.22 9.78
C ARG A 115 6.68 -4.86 10.46
N LEU A 116 6.73 -3.77 9.69
CA LEU A 116 6.87 -2.41 10.21
C LEU A 116 5.57 -1.89 10.83
N ALA A 117 4.42 -2.46 10.48
CA ALA A 117 3.13 -2.10 11.05
C ALA A 117 2.91 -2.72 12.43
N ARG A 118 3.72 -3.70 12.83
CA ARG A 118 3.59 -4.37 14.13
C ARG A 118 4.33 -3.59 15.20
N PRO A 119 3.75 -3.46 16.39
CA PRO A 119 4.42 -2.81 17.52
C PRO A 119 5.64 -3.60 17.99
#